data_672a67bc2220b9b6bb4564d4295f7795
#
_entry.id   672a67bc2220b9b6bb4564d4295f7795
#
_cell.length_a   1.000
_cell.length_b   1.000
_cell.length_c   1.000
_cell.angle_alpha   90.00
_cell.angle_beta   90.00
_cell.angle_gamma   90.00
#
_symmetry.space_group_name_H-M   'P 1'
#
loop_
_entity.id
_entity.type
_entity.pdbx_description
1 polymer ?
#
loop_
_entity_poly.entity_id
_entity_poly.type
_entity_poly.pdbx_seq_one_letter_code
_entity_poly.pdbx_strand_id
1 'polypeptide(L)'
;KNLLGIWQPDNLVATIRLQRVEHPIPLFVKACKLDVKREIADVNGGRFALDLMAGDWLPPFGEGKVADIEFARLPHEDLGSGMNDSDVRGTSFRDSMAVRFPGEGNGLVESNPAPNLRLRIRTAPEDGYRPDYLCWTGRNRKLEYVGSYDENRCFCFRIRTRRDDRGRIVEAYYGKIYGDILMYTGYNFIVCGVKFLYYLNPTPLDRNLEWDRKTNLGPDRV
;
A
#
# COMPACT_ATOMS: atom_id res chain seq x y z
N LYS A 1 5.78 41.63 -4.60
CA LYS A 1 4.65 41.01 -5.37
C LYS A 1 4.64 41.69 -6.73
N ASN A 2 5.00 40.98 -7.81
CA ASN A 2 4.78 41.48 -9.14
C ASN A 2 3.29 41.32 -9.52
N LEU A 3 2.85 42.23 -10.40
CA LEU A 3 1.43 42.37 -10.80
C LEU A 3 0.80 41.12 -11.43
N LEU A 4 1.57 40.05 -11.71
CA LEU A 4 1.13 38.82 -12.35
C LEU A 4 0.98 37.65 -11.37
N GLY A 5 1.22 37.84 -10.07
CA GLY A 5 1.08 36.76 -9.08
C GLY A 5 2.04 35.57 -9.27
N ILE A 6 3.06 35.73 -10.11
CA ILE A 6 4.06 34.68 -10.34
C ILE A 6 4.96 34.61 -9.11
N TRP A 7 5.01 33.40 -8.53
CA TRP A 7 5.92 33.14 -7.43
C TRP A 7 7.37 33.24 -7.91
N GLN A 8 8.14 34.11 -7.29
CA GLN A 8 9.59 34.19 -7.48
C GLN A 8 10.25 33.73 -6.17
N PRO A 9 11.07 32.68 -6.21
CA PRO A 9 11.82 32.28 -5.03
C PRO A 9 12.83 33.37 -4.66
N ASP A 10 13.01 33.62 -3.37
CA ASP A 10 13.98 34.55 -2.83
C ASP A 10 15.43 34.15 -3.15
N ASN A 11 15.64 32.92 -3.55
CA ASN A 11 16.93 32.35 -3.95
C ASN A 11 16.95 31.97 -5.43
N LEU A 12 17.89 32.53 -6.18
CA LEU A 12 18.20 32.15 -7.57
C LEU A 12 18.97 30.81 -7.65
N VAL A 13 19.37 30.23 -6.52
CA VAL A 13 20.13 28.98 -6.46
C VAL A 13 19.30 27.91 -5.82
N ALA A 14 18.99 26.87 -6.58
CA ALA A 14 18.38 25.63 -6.07
C ALA A 14 19.44 24.54 -5.97
N THR A 15 19.64 23.98 -4.76
CA THR A 15 20.51 22.81 -4.58
C THR A 15 19.69 21.54 -4.74
N ILE A 16 19.90 20.84 -5.83
CA ILE A 16 19.26 19.53 -6.09
C ILE A 16 20.24 18.44 -5.68
N ARG A 17 19.91 17.70 -4.63
CA ARG A 17 20.68 16.50 -4.24
C ARG A 17 20.18 15.29 -5.03
N LEU A 18 20.95 14.84 -5.98
CA LEU A 18 20.71 13.61 -6.70
C LEU A 18 21.33 12.43 -5.95
N GLN A 19 20.58 11.35 -5.83
CA GLN A 19 21.12 10.12 -5.31
C GLN A 19 21.43 9.19 -6.49
N ARG A 20 22.68 8.74 -6.58
CA ARG A 20 23.08 7.75 -7.57
C ARG A 20 22.39 6.42 -7.27
N VAL A 21 21.85 5.78 -8.29
CA VAL A 21 21.46 4.38 -8.27
C VAL A 21 22.75 3.56 -8.39
N GLU A 22 22.95 2.59 -7.49
CA GLU A 22 24.23 1.85 -7.40
C GLU A 22 24.14 0.48 -8.04
N HIS A 23 23.04 -0.24 -7.76
CA HIS A 23 22.83 -1.61 -8.24
C HIS A 23 21.42 -1.75 -8.84
N PRO A 24 21.11 -1.04 -9.94
CA PRO A 24 19.78 -1.06 -10.52
C PRO A 24 19.44 -2.44 -11.09
N ILE A 25 18.25 -2.91 -10.76
CA ILE A 25 17.70 -4.18 -11.26
C ILE A 25 16.30 -3.98 -11.83
N PRO A 26 15.87 -4.84 -12.76
CA PRO A 26 14.47 -4.95 -13.15
C PRO A 26 13.61 -5.43 -11.98
N LEU A 27 12.43 -4.85 -11.81
CA LEU A 27 11.45 -5.25 -10.78
C LEU A 27 10.09 -5.47 -11.42
N PHE A 28 9.22 -6.26 -10.75
CA PHE A 28 7.79 -6.17 -11.02
C PHE A 28 7.26 -4.88 -10.44
N VAL A 29 6.62 -4.06 -11.26
CA VAL A 29 6.04 -2.78 -10.83
C VAL A 29 4.57 -2.79 -11.21
N LYS A 30 3.69 -2.69 -10.23
CA LYS A 30 2.25 -2.67 -10.50
C LYS A 30 1.49 -1.76 -9.55
N ALA A 31 0.62 -0.95 -10.15
CA ALA A 31 -0.43 -0.26 -9.42
C ALA A 31 -1.63 -1.21 -9.28
N CYS A 32 -1.98 -1.52 -8.05
CA CYS A 32 -3.14 -2.34 -7.73
C CYS A 32 -4.29 -1.46 -7.34
N LYS A 33 -5.46 -1.76 -7.88
CA LYS A 33 -6.74 -1.16 -7.51
C LYS A 33 -7.80 -2.25 -7.54
N LEU A 34 -8.63 -2.30 -6.52
CA LEU A 34 -9.83 -3.12 -6.50
C LEU A 34 -10.97 -2.33 -5.88
N ASP A 35 -12.07 -2.25 -6.62
CA ASP A 35 -13.34 -1.70 -6.16
C ASP A 35 -14.30 -2.87 -5.93
N VAL A 36 -14.60 -3.16 -4.67
CA VAL A 36 -15.52 -4.25 -4.31
C VAL A 36 -16.85 -3.64 -3.90
N LYS A 37 -17.92 -4.01 -4.61
CA LYS A 37 -19.27 -3.66 -4.18
C LYS A 37 -19.56 -4.32 -2.83
N ARG A 38 -20.21 -3.60 -1.92
CA ARG A 38 -20.54 -4.08 -0.57
C ARG A 38 -21.24 -5.43 -0.58
N GLU A 39 -22.19 -5.62 -1.48
CA GLU A 39 -22.96 -6.86 -1.64
C GLU A 39 -22.04 -8.07 -1.94
N ILE A 40 -21.00 -7.88 -2.76
CA ILE A 40 -20.03 -8.94 -3.09
C ILE A 40 -19.04 -9.13 -1.94
N ALA A 41 -18.64 -8.06 -1.28
CA ALA A 41 -17.78 -8.14 -0.11
C ALA A 41 -18.46 -8.94 1.03
N ASP A 42 -19.75 -8.76 1.22
CA ASP A 42 -20.52 -9.46 2.25
C ASP A 42 -20.66 -10.96 1.94
N VAL A 43 -20.78 -11.36 0.66
CA VAL A 43 -20.89 -12.78 0.24
C VAL A 43 -19.61 -13.57 0.56
N ASN A 44 -18.43 -12.99 0.41
CA ASN A 44 -17.15 -13.64 0.70
C ASN A 44 -16.64 -13.32 2.12
N GLY A 45 -17.50 -12.90 3.04
CA GLY A 45 -17.08 -12.46 4.37
C GLY A 45 -16.14 -11.23 4.30
N GLY A 46 -16.28 -10.40 3.27
CA GLY A 46 -15.48 -9.20 3.06
C GLY A 46 -14.01 -9.46 2.74
N ARG A 47 -13.66 -10.66 2.27
CA ARG A 47 -12.26 -11.06 2.03
C ARG A 47 -11.95 -11.11 0.55
N PHE A 48 -10.74 -10.64 0.21
CA PHE A 48 -10.14 -10.74 -1.12
C PHE A 48 -8.61 -10.79 -0.98
N ALA A 49 -7.95 -11.35 -1.97
CA ALA A 49 -6.51 -11.56 -1.91
C ALA A 49 -5.84 -11.27 -3.24
N LEU A 50 -4.55 -10.97 -3.20
CA LEU A 50 -3.73 -10.62 -4.34
C LEU A 50 -2.53 -11.55 -4.41
N ASP A 51 -2.26 -12.07 -5.60
CA ASP A 51 -1.02 -12.75 -5.99
C ASP A 51 -0.05 -11.68 -6.51
N LEU A 52 0.94 -11.32 -5.69
CA LEU A 52 1.89 -10.26 -6.03
C LEU A 52 2.85 -10.66 -7.15
N MET A 53 3.14 -11.96 -7.31
CA MET A 53 3.98 -12.44 -8.40
C MET A 53 3.23 -12.48 -9.73
N ALA A 54 1.95 -12.87 -9.71
CA ALA A 54 1.08 -12.80 -10.88
C ALA A 54 0.61 -11.36 -11.16
N GLY A 55 0.65 -10.50 -10.15
CA GLY A 55 0.09 -9.16 -10.20
C GLY A 55 -1.42 -9.17 -10.42
N ASP A 56 -2.13 -10.16 -9.91
CA ASP A 56 -3.56 -10.32 -10.15
C ASP A 56 -4.30 -10.75 -8.88
N TRP A 57 -5.56 -10.35 -8.79
CA TRP A 57 -6.43 -10.72 -7.68
C TRP A 57 -6.79 -12.20 -7.76
N LEU A 58 -7.05 -12.82 -6.63
CA LEU A 58 -7.57 -14.17 -6.60
C LEU A 58 -9.06 -14.19 -7.02
N PRO A 59 -9.59 -15.33 -7.48
CA PRO A 59 -11.02 -15.48 -7.76
C PRO A 59 -11.88 -15.06 -6.55
N PRO A 60 -13.03 -14.40 -6.80
CA PRO A 60 -13.66 -14.14 -8.09
C PRO A 60 -13.20 -12.85 -8.79
N PHE A 61 -12.19 -12.14 -8.27
CA PHE A 61 -11.80 -10.80 -8.74
C PHE A 61 -10.69 -10.83 -9.80
N GLY A 62 -10.08 -11.99 -10.04
CA GLY A 62 -9.00 -12.19 -10.99
C GLY A 62 -8.66 -13.67 -11.12
N GLU A 63 -7.48 -13.97 -11.69
CA GLU A 63 -6.97 -15.32 -11.96
C GLU A 63 -5.72 -15.67 -11.11
N GLY A 64 -5.38 -14.85 -10.12
CA GLY A 64 -4.29 -15.09 -9.18
C GLY A 64 -4.48 -16.42 -8.44
N LYS A 65 -3.37 -17.05 -8.05
CA LYS A 65 -3.38 -18.42 -7.48
C LYS A 65 -2.88 -18.48 -6.04
N VAL A 66 -2.02 -17.56 -5.66
CA VAL A 66 -1.37 -17.55 -4.34
C VAL A 66 -1.74 -16.27 -3.60
N ALA A 67 -2.31 -16.41 -2.42
CA ALA A 67 -2.62 -15.27 -1.57
C ALA A 67 -1.32 -14.77 -0.92
N ASP A 68 -0.64 -13.79 -1.54
CA ASP A 68 0.52 -13.15 -0.97
C ASP A 68 0.14 -12.04 0.01
N ILE A 69 -1.01 -11.40 -0.25
CA ILE A 69 -1.61 -10.39 0.62
C ILE A 69 -3.13 -10.58 0.64
N GLU A 70 -3.70 -10.63 1.82
CA GLU A 70 -5.13 -10.76 2.06
C GLU A 70 -5.68 -9.47 2.64
N PHE A 71 -6.89 -9.14 2.23
CA PHE A 71 -7.66 -8.01 2.73
C PHE A 71 -8.97 -8.54 3.32
N ALA A 72 -9.33 -8.06 4.50
CA ALA A 72 -10.58 -8.36 5.15
C ALA A 72 -11.25 -7.08 5.62
N ARG A 73 -12.42 -6.78 5.07
CA ARG A 73 -13.22 -5.66 5.54
C ARG A 73 -13.73 -5.96 6.95
N LEU A 74 -13.56 -5.02 7.86
CA LEU A 74 -14.13 -5.10 9.19
C LEU A 74 -15.52 -4.46 9.22
N PRO A 75 -16.35 -4.77 10.23
CA PRO A 75 -17.66 -4.17 10.39
C PRO A 75 -17.60 -2.63 10.36
N HIS A 76 -18.58 -2.03 9.74
CA HIS A 76 -18.78 -0.59 9.73
C HIS A 76 -19.06 -0.10 11.16
N GLU A 77 -18.35 0.94 11.57
CA GLU A 77 -18.58 1.59 12.88
C GLU A 77 -19.33 2.90 12.66
N ASP A 78 -20.59 2.97 13.13
CA ASP A 78 -21.34 4.22 13.23
C ASP A 78 -20.90 4.94 14.53
N LEU A 79 -20.32 6.13 14.39
CA LEU A 79 -19.85 6.95 15.51
C LEU A 79 -20.86 8.03 15.90
N GLY A 80 -22.06 7.99 15.33
CA GLY A 80 -23.17 8.89 15.60
C GLY A 80 -23.17 10.14 14.75
N SER A 81 -24.03 11.09 15.12
CA SER A 81 -24.19 12.35 14.41
C SER A 81 -23.01 13.27 14.65
N GLY A 82 -22.59 13.97 13.61
CA GLY A 82 -21.59 15.03 13.64
C GLY A 82 -22.15 16.34 13.09
N MET A 83 -21.44 17.44 13.35
CA MET A 83 -21.77 18.76 12.86
C MET A 83 -20.47 19.51 12.54
N ASN A 84 -20.40 20.20 11.41
CA ASN A 84 -19.28 21.05 11.07
C ASN A 84 -19.51 22.51 11.51
N ASP A 85 -18.49 23.35 11.33
CA ASP A 85 -18.53 24.77 11.69
C ASP A 85 -19.57 25.60 10.90
N SER A 86 -20.16 25.02 9.85
CA SER A 86 -21.23 25.60 9.04
C SER A 86 -22.63 25.06 9.41
N ASP A 87 -22.78 24.46 10.58
CA ASP A 87 -24.02 23.87 11.11
C ASP A 87 -24.61 22.75 10.24
N VAL A 88 -23.80 22.16 9.37
CA VAL A 88 -24.23 21.01 8.56
C VAL A 88 -24.15 19.74 9.39
N ARG A 89 -25.27 19.06 9.58
CA ARG A 89 -25.38 17.78 10.27
C ARG A 89 -25.07 16.62 9.31
N GLY A 90 -24.45 15.57 9.82
CA GLY A 90 -24.15 14.36 9.05
C GLY A 90 -23.78 13.19 9.95
N THR A 91 -23.47 12.05 9.36
CA THR A 91 -23.05 10.85 10.07
C THR A 91 -21.53 10.79 10.18
N SER A 92 -21.05 10.58 11.39
CA SER A 92 -19.67 10.24 11.69
C SER A 92 -19.50 8.73 11.68
N PHE A 93 -18.46 8.22 11.07
CA PHE A 93 -18.25 6.77 10.88
C PHE A 93 -16.77 6.41 10.75
N ARG A 94 -16.48 5.13 10.91
CA ARG A 94 -15.20 4.51 10.55
C ARG A 94 -15.43 3.20 9.79
N ASP A 95 -14.74 3.06 8.68
CA ASP A 95 -14.58 1.80 7.96
C ASP A 95 -13.12 1.35 8.06
N SER A 96 -12.90 0.07 8.34
CA SER A 96 -11.57 -0.48 8.54
C SER A 96 -11.38 -1.74 7.70
N MET A 97 -10.12 -1.98 7.34
CA MET A 97 -9.70 -3.15 6.56
C MET A 97 -8.43 -3.73 7.17
N ALA A 98 -8.52 -4.98 7.60
CA ALA A 98 -7.35 -5.74 8.00
C ALA A 98 -6.59 -6.19 6.74
N VAL A 99 -5.29 -5.99 6.74
CA VAL A 99 -4.36 -6.43 5.70
C VAL A 99 -3.46 -7.47 6.33
N ARG A 100 -3.33 -8.64 5.70
CA ARG A 100 -2.54 -9.75 6.21
C ARG A 100 -1.63 -10.32 5.14
N PHE A 101 -0.42 -10.69 5.52
CA PHE A 101 0.54 -11.43 4.72
C PHE A 101 0.59 -12.87 5.22
N PRO A 102 -0.10 -13.83 4.57
CA PRO A 102 -0.17 -15.20 5.02
C PRO A 102 1.19 -15.91 5.00
N GLY A 103 1.38 -16.83 5.92
CA GLY A 103 2.58 -17.65 6.03
C GLY A 103 3.59 -17.11 7.07
N GLU A 104 4.28 -18.04 7.69
CA GLU A 104 5.27 -17.72 8.72
C GLU A 104 6.44 -16.93 8.13
N GLY A 105 6.81 -15.83 8.80
CA GLY A 105 7.89 -14.97 8.39
C GLY A 105 7.56 -14.00 7.25
N ASN A 106 6.36 -14.04 6.70
CA ASN A 106 5.87 -13.03 5.77
C ASN A 106 5.37 -11.79 6.51
N GLY A 107 5.30 -10.65 5.84
CA GLY A 107 4.76 -9.43 6.45
C GLY A 107 5.23 -8.14 5.83
N LEU A 108 4.85 -7.07 6.52
CA LEU A 108 5.24 -5.69 6.26
C LEU A 108 6.18 -5.17 7.35
N VAL A 109 7.09 -4.32 6.96
CA VAL A 109 7.85 -3.46 7.88
C VAL A 109 7.77 -2.03 7.36
N GLU A 110 7.39 -1.10 8.22
CA GLU A 110 7.37 0.31 7.87
C GLU A 110 8.79 0.81 7.69
N SER A 111 9.03 1.47 6.57
CA SER A 111 10.29 2.11 6.25
C SER A 111 10.00 3.60 6.05
N ASN A 112 10.45 4.42 7.01
CA ASN A 112 10.33 5.87 6.94
C ASN A 112 11.58 6.47 6.28
N PRO A 113 11.64 6.57 4.94
CA PRO A 113 12.64 7.41 4.33
C PRO A 113 12.37 8.85 4.74
N ALA A 114 13.43 9.63 5.00
CA ALA A 114 13.29 11.06 5.29
C ALA A 114 12.40 11.75 4.22
N PRO A 115 11.59 12.77 4.58
CA PRO A 115 10.44 13.26 3.81
C PRO A 115 10.65 13.58 2.32
N ASN A 116 11.87 13.76 1.88
CA ASN A 116 12.19 14.04 0.47
C ASN A 116 12.81 12.86 -0.27
N LEU A 117 12.71 11.64 0.26
CA LEU A 117 13.51 10.50 -0.15
C LEU A 117 12.70 9.24 -0.50
N ARG A 118 11.44 9.39 -0.88
CA ARG A 118 10.51 8.29 -1.23
C ARG A 118 11.10 7.23 -2.17
N LEU A 119 12.10 7.56 -2.96
CA LEU A 119 12.77 6.63 -3.87
C LEU A 119 13.92 5.82 -3.24
N ARG A 120 14.18 5.95 -1.94
CA ARG A 120 15.43 5.50 -1.32
C ARG A 120 15.40 4.15 -0.62
N ILE A 121 14.32 3.40 -0.67
CA ILE A 121 14.40 2.02 -0.21
C ILE A 121 15.19 1.23 -1.25
N ARG A 122 16.47 0.99 -0.96
CA ARG A 122 17.39 0.25 -1.83
C ARG A 122 17.43 -1.22 -1.48
N THR A 123 17.30 -1.52 -0.20
CA THR A 123 17.44 -2.88 0.32
C THR A 123 16.33 -3.14 1.34
N ALA A 124 15.67 -4.27 1.21
CA ALA A 124 14.70 -4.73 2.19
C ALA A 124 15.39 -5.10 3.51
N PRO A 125 14.82 -4.79 4.68
CA PRO A 125 15.33 -5.23 5.98
C PRO A 125 15.45 -6.76 6.08
N GLU A 126 16.27 -7.25 6.98
CA GLU A 126 16.39 -8.69 7.24
C GLU A 126 15.23 -9.23 8.05
N ASP A 127 14.73 -8.43 8.98
CA ASP A 127 13.71 -8.80 9.96
C ASP A 127 12.74 -7.66 10.25
N GLY A 128 11.93 -7.80 11.30
CA GLY A 128 10.96 -6.79 11.71
C GLY A 128 9.63 -6.88 10.96
N TYR A 129 9.44 -7.85 10.07
CA TYR A 129 8.21 -8.03 9.32
C TYR A 129 7.05 -8.46 10.21
N ARG A 130 5.93 -7.72 10.15
CA ARG A 130 4.70 -8.01 10.86
C ARG A 130 3.66 -8.52 9.87
N PRO A 131 2.96 -9.63 10.18
CA PRO A 131 2.03 -10.23 9.24
C PRO A 131 0.76 -9.42 9.05
N ASP A 132 0.41 -8.56 9.99
CA ASP A 132 -0.85 -7.84 10.01
C ASP A 132 -0.65 -6.33 9.98
N TYR A 133 -1.53 -5.63 9.26
CA TYR A 133 -1.64 -4.19 9.20
C TYR A 133 -3.11 -3.78 9.16
N LEU A 134 -3.46 -2.64 9.72
CA LEU A 134 -4.81 -2.09 9.70
C LEU A 134 -4.83 -0.76 8.97
N CYS A 135 -5.60 -0.67 7.91
CA CYS A 135 -5.94 0.59 7.28
C CYS A 135 -7.41 0.94 7.54
N TRP A 136 -7.70 2.23 7.62
CA TRP A 136 -9.04 2.71 7.87
C TRP A 136 -9.28 4.08 7.24
N THR A 137 -10.54 4.38 6.97
CA THR A 137 -11.03 5.68 6.54
C THR A 137 -12.34 5.99 7.24
N GLY A 138 -12.67 7.26 7.36
CA GLY A 138 -13.90 7.62 8.05
C GLY A 138 -14.20 9.11 7.98
N ARG A 139 -15.20 9.50 8.76
CA ARG A 139 -15.58 10.88 8.98
C ARG A 139 -15.70 11.12 10.49
N ASN A 140 -14.99 12.11 11.00
CA ASN A 140 -15.04 12.45 12.40
C ASN A 140 -16.34 13.23 12.74
N ARG A 141 -16.53 13.59 14.03
CA ARG A 141 -17.72 14.35 14.47
C ARG A 141 -17.80 15.77 13.93
N LYS A 142 -16.70 16.33 13.39
CA LYS A 142 -16.69 17.59 12.64
C LYS A 142 -16.98 17.41 11.15
N LEU A 143 -17.34 16.20 10.75
CA LEU A 143 -17.61 15.81 9.36
C LEU A 143 -16.40 15.92 8.43
N GLU A 144 -15.19 15.97 8.98
CA GLU A 144 -13.94 15.94 8.24
C GLU A 144 -13.57 14.49 7.88
N TYR A 145 -13.10 14.27 6.67
CA TYR A 145 -12.55 12.98 6.29
C TYR A 145 -11.20 12.76 6.97
N VAL A 146 -11.06 11.60 7.60
CA VAL A 146 -9.89 11.17 8.34
C VAL A 146 -9.56 9.72 8.00
N GLY A 147 -8.31 9.32 8.18
CA GLY A 147 -7.90 7.95 7.87
C GLY A 147 -6.49 7.64 8.30
N SER A 148 -6.10 6.39 8.13
CA SER A 148 -4.75 5.92 8.40
C SER A 148 -3.76 6.26 7.29
N TYR A 149 -4.24 6.63 6.11
CA TYR A 149 -3.42 6.88 4.95
C TYR A 149 -2.44 8.03 5.16
N ASP A 150 -1.16 7.76 4.92
CA ASP A 150 -0.09 8.75 4.90
C ASP A 150 0.71 8.61 3.60
N GLU A 151 0.62 9.61 2.74
CA GLU A 151 1.31 9.61 1.45
C GLU A 151 2.84 9.53 1.58
N ASN A 152 3.41 9.84 2.74
CA ASN A 152 4.84 9.77 3.03
C ASN A 152 5.27 8.42 3.58
N ARG A 153 4.33 7.55 3.95
CA ARG A 153 4.60 6.22 4.44
C ARG A 153 5.07 5.32 3.30
N CYS A 154 6.02 4.47 3.60
CA CYS A 154 6.50 3.42 2.71
C CYS A 154 6.69 2.14 3.50
N PHE A 155 6.53 1.01 2.83
CA PHE A 155 6.75 -0.30 3.44
C PHE A 155 7.74 -1.11 2.62
N CYS A 156 8.52 -1.95 3.30
CA CYS A 156 9.05 -3.16 2.70
C CYS A 156 8.16 -4.34 3.06
N PHE A 157 8.04 -5.30 2.17
CA PHE A 157 7.33 -6.54 2.44
C PHE A 157 8.17 -7.77 2.08
N ARG A 158 7.84 -8.88 2.74
CA ARG A 158 8.41 -10.20 2.47
C ARG A 158 7.27 -11.19 2.31
N ILE A 159 7.35 -12.02 1.25
CA ILE A 159 6.33 -13.00 0.89
C ILE A 159 6.97 -14.36 0.57
N ARG A 160 6.15 -15.40 0.58
CA ARG A 160 6.51 -16.78 0.20
C ARG A 160 7.76 -17.28 0.93
N THR A 161 7.89 -16.91 2.21
CA THR A 161 9.01 -17.33 3.05
C THR A 161 8.93 -18.82 3.30
N ARG A 162 10.03 -19.52 3.00
CA ARG A 162 10.22 -20.94 3.31
C ARG A 162 11.48 -21.11 4.15
N ARG A 163 11.42 -21.96 5.15
CA ARG A 163 12.52 -22.25 6.03
C ARG A 163 12.95 -23.72 5.92
N ASP A 164 14.21 -23.99 6.16
CA ASP A 164 14.73 -25.34 6.32
C ASP A 164 14.48 -25.86 7.76
N ASP A 165 14.82 -27.14 7.99
CA ASP A 165 14.68 -27.79 9.29
C ASP A 165 15.47 -27.14 10.44
N ARG A 166 16.39 -26.24 10.10
CA ARG A 166 17.19 -25.45 11.06
C ARG A 166 16.62 -24.05 11.26
N GLY A 167 15.46 -23.74 10.68
CA GLY A 167 14.80 -22.46 10.77
C GLY A 167 15.41 -21.36 9.88
N ARG A 168 16.39 -21.65 9.03
CA ARG A 168 17.01 -20.67 8.11
C ARG A 168 16.09 -20.45 6.92
N ILE A 169 15.94 -19.20 6.51
CA ILE A 169 15.18 -18.85 5.30
C ILE A 169 15.95 -19.37 4.09
N VAL A 170 15.32 -20.24 3.31
CA VAL A 170 15.85 -20.82 2.07
C VAL A 170 15.14 -20.28 0.83
N GLU A 171 14.02 -19.63 1.00
CA GLU A 171 13.29 -18.93 -0.04
C GLU A 171 12.48 -17.79 0.59
N ALA A 172 12.51 -16.64 -0.03
CA ALA A 172 11.65 -15.50 0.26
C ALA A 172 11.77 -14.50 -0.87
N TYR A 173 10.72 -13.72 -1.11
CA TYR A 173 10.72 -12.63 -2.07
C TYR A 173 10.46 -11.32 -1.36
N TYR A 174 11.12 -10.28 -1.82
CA TYR A 174 11.09 -8.97 -1.16
C TYR A 174 10.55 -7.91 -2.09
N GLY A 175 9.85 -6.97 -1.52
CA GLY A 175 9.34 -5.84 -2.28
C GLY A 175 9.13 -4.61 -1.42
N LYS A 176 8.61 -3.57 -2.05
CA LYS A 176 8.28 -2.30 -1.40
C LYS A 176 6.95 -1.75 -1.90
N ILE A 177 6.25 -1.03 -1.03
CA ILE A 177 5.05 -0.26 -1.36
C ILE A 177 5.40 1.21 -1.17
N TYR A 178 5.15 2.02 -2.19
CA TYR A 178 5.32 3.47 -2.15
C TYR A 178 4.00 4.19 -1.94
N GLY A 179 4.03 5.13 -1.00
CA GLY A 179 2.81 5.66 -0.45
C GLY A 179 2.13 4.59 0.37
N ASP A 180 1.17 4.79 1.11
CA ASP A 180 0.48 3.82 1.94
C ASP A 180 -0.45 2.90 1.12
N ILE A 181 -1.02 1.90 1.78
CA ILE A 181 -2.16 1.14 1.29
C ILE A 181 -3.40 2.01 1.53
N LEU A 182 -3.90 2.63 0.46
CA LEU A 182 -5.08 3.48 0.53
C LEU A 182 -6.35 2.62 0.54
N MET A 183 -7.06 2.63 1.67
CA MET A 183 -8.44 2.20 1.74
C MET A 183 -9.35 3.39 1.48
N TYR A 184 -10.40 3.19 0.69
CA TYR A 184 -11.44 4.20 0.47
C TYR A 184 -12.82 3.57 0.40
N THR A 185 -13.81 4.37 0.77
CA THR A 185 -15.23 4.01 0.62
C THR A 185 -15.84 4.93 -0.43
N GLY A 186 -16.54 4.34 -1.39
CA GLY A 186 -17.23 5.08 -2.46
C GLY A 186 -18.53 5.70 -1.98
N TYR A 187 -19.16 6.45 -2.90
CA TYR A 187 -20.40 7.17 -2.66
C TYR A 187 -21.46 6.27 -2.01
N ASN A 188 -22.07 6.72 -0.92
CA ASN A 188 -23.10 6.02 -0.14
C ASN A 188 -22.65 4.69 0.49
N PHE A 189 -21.36 4.49 0.79
CA PHE A 189 -20.83 3.26 1.44
C PHE A 189 -21.06 1.96 0.65
N ILE A 190 -21.44 2.06 -0.64
CA ILE A 190 -21.74 0.90 -1.50
C ILE A 190 -20.46 0.21 -1.98
N VAL A 191 -19.35 0.95 -2.10
CA VAL A 191 -18.09 0.44 -2.60
C VAL A 191 -17.03 0.58 -1.51
N CYS A 192 -16.30 -0.49 -1.25
CA CYS A 192 -15.06 -0.47 -0.49
C CYS A 192 -13.92 -0.82 -1.43
N GLY A 193 -12.89 0.01 -1.47
CA GLY A 193 -11.77 -0.20 -2.37
C GLY A 193 -10.43 -0.11 -1.67
N VAL A 194 -9.43 -0.71 -2.34
CA VAL A 194 -8.04 -0.62 -1.94
C VAL A 194 -7.19 -0.22 -3.15
N LYS A 195 -6.20 0.64 -2.91
CA LYS A 195 -5.24 1.07 -3.94
C LYS A 195 -3.86 1.21 -3.34
N PHE A 196 -2.85 0.67 -4.04
CA PHE A 196 -1.44 0.86 -3.70
C PHE A 196 -0.55 0.57 -4.91
N LEU A 197 0.70 1.03 -4.85
CA LEU A 197 1.73 0.76 -5.85
C LEU A 197 2.83 -0.07 -5.19
N TYR A 198 3.16 -1.22 -5.79
CA TYR A 198 4.25 -2.05 -5.29
C TYR A 198 5.33 -2.29 -6.34
N TYR A 199 6.51 -2.62 -5.82
CA TYR A 199 7.70 -3.07 -6.54
C TYR A 199 8.14 -4.37 -5.89
N LEU A 200 8.34 -5.42 -6.67
CA LEU A 200 8.73 -6.75 -6.19
C LEU A 200 9.96 -7.22 -6.93
N ASN A 201 10.98 -7.66 -6.17
CA ASN A 201 12.12 -8.36 -6.73
C ASN A 201 11.75 -9.83 -6.94
N PRO A 202 11.74 -10.35 -8.19
CA PRO A 202 11.37 -11.73 -8.48
C PRO A 202 12.50 -12.73 -8.18
N THR A 203 13.71 -12.27 -7.82
CA THR A 203 14.83 -13.13 -7.47
C THR A 203 14.72 -13.55 -6.00
N PRO A 204 14.62 -14.86 -5.71
CA PRO A 204 14.52 -15.32 -4.34
C PRO A 204 15.75 -14.96 -3.53
N LEU A 205 15.55 -14.63 -2.25
CA LEU A 205 16.57 -14.23 -1.28
C LEU A 205 17.31 -12.92 -1.59
N ASP A 206 17.08 -12.31 -2.74
CA ASP A 206 17.68 -11.02 -3.08
C ASP A 206 16.83 -9.88 -2.51
N ARG A 207 17.42 -9.12 -1.59
CA ARG A 207 16.81 -7.98 -0.92
C ARG A 207 16.99 -6.65 -1.66
N ASN A 208 17.64 -6.67 -2.84
CA ASN A 208 17.82 -5.46 -3.64
C ASN A 208 16.47 -4.96 -4.17
N LEU A 209 16.17 -3.69 -3.93
CA LEU A 209 14.94 -3.00 -4.36
C LEU A 209 15.24 -1.72 -5.17
N GLU A 210 16.45 -1.60 -5.70
CA GLU A 210 16.82 -0.48 -6.59
C GLU A 210 16.29 -0.73 -8.01
N TRP A 211 15.11 -0.19 -8.31
CA TRP A 211 14.55 -0.30 -9.66
C TRP A 211 15.34 0.51 -10.68
N ASP A 212 15.63 -0.11 -11.84
CA ASP A 212 16.33 0.49 -12.97
C ASP A 212 15.51 1.59 -13.69
N ARG A 213 14.23 1.76 -13.31
CA ARG A 213 13.25 2.72 -13.89
C ARG A 213 13.00 2.52 -15.40
N LYS A 214 13.36 1.40 -15.95
CA LYS A 214 13.22 1.10 -17.38
C LYS A 214 12.45 -0.19 -17.60
N THR A 215 12.81 -1.23 -16.87
CA THR A 215 12.33 -2.59 -17.12
C THR A 215 11.32 -2.97 -16.04
N ASN A 216 10.08 -3.20 -16.47
CA ASN A 216 9.06 -3.81 -15.65
C ASN A 216 8.95 -5.29 -16.02
N LEU A 217 9.21 -6.17 -15.06
CA LEU A 217 9.10 -7.63 -15.23
C LEU A 217 7.69 -8.16 -14.97
N GLY A 218 6.79 -7.30 -14.52
CA GLY A 218 5.41 -7.69 -14.28
C GLY A 218 4.67 -8.02 -15.58
N PRO A 219 3.63 -8.84 -15.52
CA PRO A 219 2.82 -9.12 -16.69
C PRO A 219 2.20 -7.82 -17.21
N ASP A 220 2.36 -7.58 -18.51
CA ASP A 220 1.71 -6.50 -19.26
C ASP A 220 0.20 -6.75 -19.31
N ARG A 221 -0.47 -6.55 -18.18
CA ARG A 221 -1.94 -6.45 -18.16
C ARG A 221 -2.30 -5.02 -17.78
N VAL A 222 -2.76 -4.33 -18.79
CA VAL A 222 -3.42 -3.03 -18.73
C VAL A 222 -4.70 -3.15 -17.89
#